data_ee8a3849d93b88321389c6e6cd8c480d
#
_entry.id   ee8a3849d93b88321389c6e6cd8c480d
#
_cell.length_a   1.000
_cell.length_b   1.000
_cell.length_c   1.000
_cell.angle_alpha   90.00
_cell.angle_beta   90.00
_cell.angle_gamma   90.00
#
_symmetry.space_group_name_H-M   'P 1'
#
loop_
_entity.id
_entity.type
_entity.pdbx_description
1 polymer ?
#
loop_
_entity_poly.entity_id
_entity_poly.type
_entity_poly.pdbx_seq_one_letter_code
_entity_poly.pdbx_strand_id
1 'polypeptide(L)'
;HIVKNMLYAVEISRVYCKVLQDKLGLINVYNANFLEYNFKDMKFDVIMGNPPYNDNSSRQAEGARTKGGRDMAKEFFEKSIELSKFNGYVTLMGPYAKLGRKKMMSFMSSKGLYKITECKEFFKNTIAYKGSIGVFYFNTSQINPELDDQIECNFEIPKNNLSLLFNGAKKNKLNNRKLIEPQLKDKGVYKVIITRKVIGYTDDINVVNQINDTSRGSWRVVLGYNGDSIPKIGRAIIAHPNDIVGPSNISLSVSSQEAANILVDYLKSEECLKLLVGTRRAITNSKRQFKYIPNPLV
;
A
#
# COMPACT_ATOMS: atom_id res chain seq x y z
N HIS A 1 -38.06 5.19 16.45
CA HIS A 1 -38.50 4.10 15.55
C HIS A 1 -37.31 3.48 14.80
N ILE A 2 -36.52 4.28 14.10
CA ILE A 2 -35.37 3.80 13.30
C ILE A 2 -34.39 2.99 14.14
N VAL A 3 -33.92 3.55 15.27
CA VAL A 3 -32.90 2.89 16.13
C VAL A 3 -33.38 1.53 16.62
N LYS A 4 -34.64 1.43 17.02
CA LYS A 4 -35.20 0.19 17.59
C LYS A 4 -35.51 -0.88 16.54
N ASN A 5 -36.00 -0.49 15.36
CA ASN A 5 -36.60 -1.44 14.42
C ASN A 5 -35.80 -1.64 13.14
N MET A 6 -34.92 -0.70 12.78
CA MET A 6 -34.26 -0.69 11.48
C MET A 6 -32.74 -0.80 11.56
N LEU A 7 -32.13 -0.56 12.74
CA LEU A 7 -30.70 -0.71 12.91
C LEU A 7 -30.36 -2.10 13.49
N TYR A 8 -29.38 -2.72 12.87
CA TYR A 8 -28.84 -4.03 13.23
C TYR A 8 -27.35 -3.89 13.48
N ALA A 9 -26.82 -4.57 14.48
CA ALA A 9 -25.40 -4.65 14.75
C ALA A 9 -24.97 -6.09 14.97
N VAL A 10 -23.84 -6.46 14.42
CA VAL A 10 -23.17 -7.74 14.70
C VAL A 10 -21.77 -7.42 15.21
N GLU A 11 -21.52 -7.82 16.45
CA GLU A 11 -20.28 -7.51 17.15
C GLU A 11 -19.79 -8.75 17.91
N ILE A 12 -18.52 -9.09 17.74
CA ILE A 12 -17.95 -10.28 18.39
C ILE A 12 -17.69 -10.08 19.89
N SER A 13 -17.45 -8.84 20.30
CA SER A 13 -17.20 -8.49 21.69
C SER A 13 -18.50 -8.30 22.45
N ARG A 14 -18.74 -9.17 23.45
CA ARG A 14 -19.90 -9.07 24.34
C ARG A 14 -19.98 -7.72 25.07
N VAL A 15 -18.82 -7.15 25.42
CA VAL A 15 -18.73 -5.85 26.08
C VAL A 15 -19.27 -4.74 25.16
N TYR A 16 -18.86 -4.73 23.90
CA TYR A 16 -19.35 -3.72 22.94
C TYR A 16 -20.81 -3.94 22.55
N CYS A 17 -21.29 -5.18 22.48
CA CYS A 17 -22.71 -5.43 22.33
C CYS A 17 -23.52 -4.74 23.43
N LYS A 18 -23.07 -4.87 24.69
CA LYS A 18 -23.75 -4.22 25.82
C LYS A 18 -23.68 -2.68 25.70
N VAL A 19 -22.55 -2.11 25.29
CA VAL A 19 -22.43 -0.67 25.04
C VAL A 19 -23.41 -0.19 23.98
N LEU A 20 -23.56 -0.94 22.89
CA LEU A 20 -24.51 -0.61 21.81
C LEU A 20 -25.96 -0.63 22.32
N GLN A 21 -26.31 -1.60 23.14
CA GLN A 21 -27.64 -1.72 23.75
C GLN A 21 -27.89 -0.61 24.76
N ASP A 22 -27.00 -0.42 25.73
CA ASP A 22 -27.20 0.47 26.88
C ASP A 22 -27.10 1.96 26.48
N LYS A 23 -26.12 2.31 25.62
CA LYS A 23 -25.87 3.72 25.27
C LYS A 23 -26.60 4.19 24.02
N LEU A 24 -26.81 3.32 23.05
CA LEU A 24 -27.46 3.67 21.78
C LEU A 24 -28.88 3.16 21.67
N GLY A 25 -29.36 2.38 22.66
CA GLY A 25 -30.72 1.82 22.67
C GLY A 25 -30.99 0.86 21.50
N LEU A 26 -29.95 0.24 20.94
CA LEU A 26 -30.10 -0.75 19.88
C LEU A 26 -30.70 -2.03 20.42
N ILE A 27 -31.74 -2.54 19.80
CA ILE A 27 -32.40 -3.81 20.16
C ILE A 27 -31.81 -4.97 19.36
N ASN A 28 -31.57 -4.76 18.08
CA ASN A 28 -31.10 -5.82 17.15
C ASN A 28 -29.57 -5.89 17.19
N VAL A 29 -29.04 -6.32 18.33
CA VAL A 29 -27.58 -6.51 18.53
C VAL A 29 -27.28 -7.98 18.67
N TYR A 30 -26.48 -8.52 17.77
CA TYR A 30 -26.11 -9.93 17.76
C TYR A 30 -24.65 -10.08 18.18
N ASN A 31 -24.42 -10.80 19.29
CA ASN A 31 -23.07 -11.14 19.70
C ASN A 31 -22.56 -12.35 18.92
N ALA A 32 -21.93 -12.10 17.80
CA ALA A 32 -21.50 -13.14 16.88
C ALA A 32 -20.31 -12.70 16.01
N ASN A 33 -19.63 -13.68 15.42
CA ASN A 33 -18.70 -13.42 14.31
C ASN A 33 -19.50 -13.10 13.05
N PHE A 34 -19.35 -11.91 12.51
CA PHE A 34 -20.06 -11.46 11.30
C PHE A 34 -19.89 -12.43 10.13
N LEU A 35 -18.68 -12.96 9.92
CA LEU A 35 -18.41 -13.87 8.81
C LEU A 35 -19.13 -15.23 8.93
N GLU A 36 -19.43 -15.66 10.14
CA GLU A 36 -20.07 -16.96 10.42
C GLU A 36 -21.57 -16.82 10.72
N TYR A 37 -22.01 -15.63 11.10
CA TYR A 37 -23.41 -15.40 11.48
C TYR A 37 -24.35 -15.64 10.30
N ASN A 38 -25.38 -16.46 10.52
CA ASN A 38 -26.40 -16.73 9.54
C ASN A 38 -27.53 -15.69 9.65
N PHE A 39 -27.57 -14.76 8.69
CA PHE A 39 -28.61 -13.74 8.59
C PHE A 39 -29.93 -14.28 8.01
N LYS A 40 -30.02 -15.58 7.70
CA LYS A 40 -31.16 -16.18 6.99
C LYS A 40 -31.45 -15.42 5.68
N ASP A 41 -32.70 -14.97 5.51
CA ASP A 41 -33.12 -14.23 4.31
C ASP A 41 -33.05 -12.70 4.47
N MET A 42 -32.41 -12.23 5.55
CA MET A 42 -32.28 -10.78 5.77
C MET A 42 -31.37 -10.15 4.72
N LYS A 43 -31.85 -9.06 4.13
CA LYS A 43 -31.11 -8.18 3.24
C LYS A 43 -31.24 -6.74 3.73
N PHE A 44 -30.19 -5.98 3.58
CA PHE A 44 -30.09 -4.64 4.13
C PHE A 44 -30.02 -3.58 3.02
N ASP A 45 -30.66 -2.44 3.24
CA ASP A 45 -30.61 -1.30 2.34
C ASP A 45 -29.24 -0.60 2.42
N VAL A 46 -28.65 -0.57 3.63
CA VAL A 46 -27.35 0.04 3.89
C VAL A 46 -26.56 -0.85 4.83
N ILE A 47 -25.30 -1.12 4.50
CA ILE A 47 -24.33 -1.80 5.37
C ILE A 47 -23.12 -0.90 5.54
N MET A 48 -22.73 -0.65 6.79
CA MET A 48 -21.57 0.16 7.11
C MET A 48 -20.66 -0.56 8.11
N GLY A 49 -19.35 -0.38 7.99
CA GLY A 49 -18.45 -0.97 8.96
C GLY A 49 -16.98 -0.62 8.78
N ASN A 50 -16.23 -0.93 9.82
CA ASN A 50 -14.77 -0.93 9.82
C ASN A 50 -14.28 -2.32 10.25
N PRO A 51 -14.27 -3.30 9.33
CA PRO A 51 -13.94 -4.68 9.65
C PRO A 51 -12.46 -4.86 10.00
N PRO A 52 -12.10 -5.93 10.72
CA PRO A 52 -10.70 -6.28 10.91
C PRO A 52 -10.05 -6.63 9.57
N TYR A 53 -8.79 -6.17 9.39
CA TYR A 53 -8.10 -6.31 8.11
C TYR A 53 -7.28 -7.60 7.97
N ASN A 54 -6.91 -8.20 9.10
CA ASN A 54 -6.09 -9.41 9.15
C ASN A 54 -6.53 -10.30 10.30
N ASP A 55 -6.45 -11.58 10.11
CA ASP A 55 -6.48 -12.54 11.19
C ASP A 55 -5.13 -12.54 11.92
N ASN A 56 -5.12 -12.11 13.16
CA ASN A 56 -3.93 -12.12 14.02
C ASN A 56 -3.79 -13.40 14.85
N SER A 57 -4.72 -14.32 14.77
CA SER A 57 -4.73 -15.56 15.58
C SER A 57 -3.51 -16.45 15.32
N SER A 58 -2.93 -16.38 14.09
CA SER A 58 -1.74 -17.14 13.70
C SER A 58 -0.39 -16.52 14.15
N ARG A 59 -0.40 -15.33 14.77
CA ARG A 59 0.85 -14.64 15.19
C ARG A 59 1.33 -15.02 16.59
N GLN A 60 0.57 -15.79 17.34
CA GLN A 60 0.93 -16.16 18.73
C GLN A 60 1.88 -17.37 18.84
N ALA A 61 2.22 -18.03 17.74
CA ALA A 61 3.26 -19.04 17.75
C ALA A 61 4.63 -18.36 17.54
N GLU A 62 5.41 -18.25 18.61
CA GLU A 62 6.78 -17.72 18.57
C GLU A 62 7.61 -18.46 17.52
N GLY A 63 8.18 -17.69 16.59
CA GLY A 63 9.20 -18.17 15.65
C GLY A 63 8.73 -18.61 14.26
N ALA A 64 7.44 -18.77 14.00
CA ALA A 64 6.96 -19.12 12.66
C ALA A 64 6.81 -17.89 11.77
N ARG A 65 7.63 -17.79 10.71
CA ARG A 65 7.32 -16.93 9.55
C ARG A 65 6.12 -17.52 8.83
N THR A 66 4.92 -17.30 9.35
CA THR A 66 3.68 -17.78 8.75
C THR A 66 3.45 -17.11 7.41
N LYS A 67 3.17 -17.93 6.41
CA LYS A 67 2.55 -17.54 5.14
C LYS A 67 1.38 -16.62 5.44
N GLY A 68 1.30 -15.48 4.76
CA GLY A 68 0.43 -14.35 5.04
C GLY A 68 -0.94 -14.74 5.61
N GLY A 69 -1.32 -14.11 6.72
CA GLY A 69 -2.60 -14.36 7.37
C GLY A 69 -3.78 -14.16 6.42
N ARG A 70 -4.90 -14.80 6.74
CA ARG A 70 -6.18 -14.73 6.02
C ARG A 70 -6.54 -13.26 5.76
N ASP A 71 -6.93 -12.92 4.55
CA ASP A 71 -7.33 -11.57 4.16
C ASP A 71 -8.80 -11.35 4.56
N MET A 72 -9.02 -11.05 5.82
CA MET A 72 -10.38 -10.87 6.37
C MET A 72 -11.10 -9.69 5.71
N ALA A 73 -10.39 -8.64 5.33
CA ALA A 73 -11.01 -7.49 4.69
C ALA A 73 -11.80 -7.90 3.45
N LYS A 74 -11.21 -8.74 2.58
CA LYS A 74 -11.89 -9.23 1.38
C LYS A 74 -13.18 -9.99 1.73
N GLU A 75 -13.13 -10.89 2.71
CA GLU A 75 -14.30 -11.70 3.11
C GLU A 75 -15.43 -10.85 3.69
N PHE A 76 -15.09 -9.83 4.48
CA PHE A 76 -16.07 -8.86 4.98
C PHE A 76 -16.74 -8.09 3.85
N PHE A 77 -15.97 -7.67 2.84
CA PHE A 77 -16.51 -6.99 1.66
C PHE A 77 -17.45 -7.91 0.87
N GLU A 78 -17.03 -9.16 0.59
CA GLU A 78 -17.83 -10.14 -0.13
C GLU A 78 -19.16 -10.41 0.58
N LYS A 79 -19.12 -10.73 1.87
CA LYS A 79 -20.32 -11.00 2.66
C LYS A 79 -21.23 -9.78 2.79
N SER A 80 -20.69 -8.59 2.96
CA SER A 80 -21.50 -7.35 3.04
C SER A 80 -22.22 -7.07 1.72
N ILE A 81 -21.56 -7.27 0.59
CA ILE A 81 -22.16 -7.10 -0.74
C ILE A 81 -23.28 -8.15 -0.94
N GLU A 82 -23.01 -9.39 -0.54
CA GLU A 82 -24.02 -10.47 -0.60
C GLU A 82 -25.26 -10.16 0.24
N LEU A 83 -25.09 -9.60 1.43
CA LEU A 83 -26.19 -9.23 2.34
C LEU A 83 -26.93 -7.95 1.93
N SER A 84 -26.41 -7.20 0.99
CA SER A 84 -27.08 -6.00 0.50
C SER A 84 -28.26 -6.35 -0.41
N LYS A 85 -29.33 -5.55 -0.34
CA LYS A 85 -30.42 -5.59 -1.32
C LYS A 85 -29.93 -5.15 -2.70
N PHE A 86 -30.66 -5.50 -3.74
CA PHE A 86 -30.51 -4.86 -5.04
C PHE A 86 -30.73 -3.34 -4.88
N ASN A 87 -29.88 -2.50 -5.45
CA ASN A 87 -29.79 -1.05 -5.20
C ASN A 87 -29.38 -0.66 -3.76
N GLY A 88 -28.95 -1.57 -2.93
CA GLY A 88 -28.44 -1.28 -1.61
C GLY A 88 -27.04 -0.65 -1.65
N TYR A 89 -26.68 -0.01 -0.56
CA TYR A 89 -25.39 0.63 -0.38
C TYR A 89 -24.53 -0.13 0.63
N VAL A 90 -23.26 -0.36 0.28
CA VAL A 90 -22.26 -0.90 1.20
C VAL A 90 -21.12 0.09 1.34
N THR A 91 -20.82 0.46 2.57
CA THR A 91 -19.74 1.40 2.89
C THR A 91 -18.80 0.79 3.91
N LEU A 92 -17.64 0.37 3.48
CA LEU A 92 -16.67 -0.30 4.35
C LEU A 92 -15.32 0.41 4.34
N MET A 93 -14.71 0.50 5.51
CA MET A 93 -13.32 0.93 5.65
C MET A 93 -12.38 -0.23 5.40
N GLY A 94 -11.25 0.05 4.77
CA GLY A 94 -10.27 -1.00 4.52
C GLY A 94 -8.88 -0.49 4.13
N PRO A 95 -7.87 -1.37 4.16
CA PRO A 95 -6.50 -1.03 3.85
C PRO A 95 -6.33 -0.84 2.34
N TYR A 96 -6.18 0.40 1.92
CA TYR A 96 -6.05 0.74 0.51
C TYR A 96 -4.88 0.01 -0.17
N ALA A 97 -3.76 -0.15 0.50
CA ALA A 97 -2.59 -0.86 -0.03
C ALA A 97 -2.89 -2.30 -0.47
N LYS A 98 -3.85 -2.96 0.17
CA LYS A 98 -4.28 -4.32 -0.18
C LYS A 98 -5.41 -4.32 -1.19
N LEU A 99 -6.44 -3.52 -0.92
CA LEU A 99 -7.67 -3.46 -1.69
C LEU A 99 -7.48 -2.74 -3.04
N GLY A 100 -6.57 -1.76 -3.12
CA GLY A 100 -6.22 -1.06 -4.34
C GLY A 100 -5.36 -1.85 -5.35
N ARG A 101 -5.12 -3.15 -5.15
CA ARG A 101 -4.42 -3.98 -6.13
C ARG A 101 -5.31 -4.27 -7.34
N LYS A 102 -4.74 -4.29 -8.55
CA LYS A 102 -5.48 -4.45 -9.82
C LYS A 102 -6.53 -5.58 -9.77
N LYS A 103 -6.17 -6.78 -9.32
CA LYS A 103 -7.11 -7.90 -9.22
C LYS A 103 -8.27 -7.63 -8.26
N MET A 104 -7.98 -6.98 -7.12
CA MET A 104 -9.01 -6.68 -6.13
C MET A 104 -9.89 -5.51 -6.57
N MET A 105 -9.31 -4.50 -7.19
CA MET A 105 -10.07 -3.38 -7.78
C MET A 105 -11.02 -3.87 -8.88
N SER A 106 -10.54 -4.70 -9.80
CA SER A 106 -11.39 -5.30 -10.83
C SER A 106 -12.55 -6.11 -10.24
N PHE A 107 -12.27 -6.91 -9.20
CA PHE A 107 -13.32 -7.64 -8.48
C PHE A 107 -14.32 -6.69 -7.82
N MET A 108 -13.85 -5.67 -7.09
CA MET A 108 -14.74 -4.71 -6.41
C MET A 108 -15.57 -3.89 -7.40
N SER A 109 -15.00 -3.49 -8.53
CA SER A 109 -15.71 -2.79 -9.61
C SER A 109 -16.82 -3.64 -10.20
N SER A 110 -16.58 -4.95 -10.40
CA SER A 110 -17.62 -5.89 -10.85
C SER A 110 -18.75 -6.12 -9.83
N LYS A 111 -18.57 -5.66 -8.59
CA LYS A 111 -19.54 -5.75 -7.49
C LYS A 111 -20.19 -4.40 -7.15
N GLY A 112 -20.03 -3.40 -8.01
CA GLY A 112 -20.67 -2.11 -7.85
C GLY A 112 -19.89 -1.07 -7.04
N LEU A 113 -18.56 -1.22 -6.91
CA LEU A 113 -17.73 -0.16 -6.36
C LEU A 113 -17.80 1.07 -7.27
N TYR A 114 -18.20 2.21 -6.72
CA TYR A 114 -18.32 3.47 -7.48
C TYR A 114 -17.49 4.62 -6.93
N LYS A 115 -17.05 4.55 -5.69
CA LYS A 115 -16.25 5.60 -5.06
C LYS A 115 -15.31 5.04 -4.01
N ILE A 116 -14.13 5.65 -3.89
CA ILE A 116 -13.20 5.42 -2.78
C ILE A 116 -12.76 6.78 -2.25
N THR A 117 -12.89 6.97 -0.93
CA THR A 117 -12.40 8.18 -0.24
C THR A 117 -11.25 7.81 0.69
N GLU A 118 -10.14 8.52 0.61
CA GLU A 118 -9.02 8.30 1.53
C GLU A 118 -9.31 8.96 2.89
N CYS A 119 -9.09 8.21 3.98
CA CYS A 119 -9.35 8.64 5.35
C CYS A 119 -8.08 8.85 6.19
N LYS A 120 -7.00 9.21 5.56
CA LYS A 120 -5.68 9.36 6.18
C LYS A 120 -5.67 10.31 7.37
N GLU A 121 -6.45 11.38 7.28
CA GLU A 121 -6.50 12.43 8.29
C GLU A 121 -7.08 11.98 9.62
N PHE A 122 -8.04 11.07 9.59
CA PHE A 122 -8.70 10.56 10.79
C PHE A 122 -7.82 9.60 11.61
N PHE A 123 -6.73 9.08 11.00
CA PHE A 123 -5.87 8.06 11.61
C PHE A 123 -4.44 8.54 11.88
N LYS A 124 -4.18 9.84 11.86
CA LYS A 124 -2.84 10.44 12.05
C LYS A 124 -2.11 9.93 13.30
N ASN A 125 -2.85 9.64 14.36
CA ASN A 125 -2.30 9.26 15.68
C ASN A 125 -2.34 7.76 15.96
N THR A 126 -2.80 6.94 15.02
CA THR A 126 -2.83 5.49 15.23
C THR A 126 -1.52 4.85 14.80
N ILE A 127 -0.75 4.38 15.77
CA ILE A 127 0.56 3.72 15.57
C ILE A 127 0.41 2.43 14.73
N ALA A 128 -0.77 1.81 14.72
CA ALA A 128 -1.00 0.53 14.08
C ALA A 128 -1.08 0.58 12.55
N TYR A 129 -1.26 1.74 11.93
CA TYR A 129 -1.50 1.81 10.49
C TYR A 129 -0.60 2.79 9.77
N LYS A 130 0.50 2.27 9.24
CA LYS A 130 1.47 3.01 8.39
C LYS A 130 1.06 3.11 6.91
N GLY A 131 -0.12 2.64 6.56
CA GLY A 131 -0.68 2.65 5.21
C GLY A 131 -1.89 3.55 5.10
N SER A 132 -2.34 3.85 3.88
CA SER A 132 -3.59 4.57 3.67
C SER A 132 -4.79 3.66 3.96
N ILE A 133 -5.78 4.23 4.64
CA ILE A 133 -7.09 3.62 4.84
C ILE A 133 -8.06 4.34 3.90
N GLY A 134 -8.87 3.57 3.19
CA GLY A 134 -9.92 4.09 2.32
C GLY A 134 -11.30 3.69 2.83
N VAL A 135 -12.29 4.51 2.56
CA VAL A 135 -13.70 4.14 2.61
C VAL A 135 -14.11 3.76 1.20
N PHE A 136 -14.64 2.57 1.06
CA PHE A 136 -15.06 1.99 -0.20
C PHE A 136 -16.59 2.00 -0.25
N TYR A 137 -17.14 2.62 -1.30
CA TYR A 137 -18.57 2.80 -1.47
C TYR A 137 -19.06 1.93 -2.63
N PHE A 138 -20.03 1.08 -2.36
CA PHE A 138 -20.67 0.22 -3.35
C PHE A 138 -22.14 0.56 -3.48
N ASN A 139 -22.64 0.49 -4.72
CA ASN A 139 -24.04 0.36 -5.01
C ASN A 139 -24.21 -0.93 -5.80
N THR A 140 -24.93 -1.88 -5.26
CA THR A 140 -25.03 -3.24 -5.82
C THR A 140 -25.77 -3.33 -7.16
N SER A 141 -26.42 -2.26 -7.60
CA SER A 141 -27.00 -2.18 -8.95
C SER A 141 -26.08 -1.55 -10.00
N GLN A 142 -25.01 -0.89 -9.57
CA GLN A 142 -24.10 -0.20 -10.48
C GLN A 142 -22.88 -1.10 -10.73
N ILE A 143 -22.91 -1.85 -11.81
CA ILE A 143 -21.72 -2.54 -12.29
C ILE A 143 -20.93 -1.51 -13.11
N ASN A 144 -19.82 -1.03 -12.57
CA ASN A 144 -18.89 -0.16 -13.30
C ASN A 144 -17.60 -0.93 -13.61
N PRO A 145 -17.47 -1.51 -14.83
CA PRO A 145 -16.30 -2.31 -15.18
C PRO A 145 -15.00 -1.48 -15.31
N GLU A 146 -15.11 -0.15 -15.36
CA GLU A 146 -14.01 0.76 -15.68
C GLU A 146 -13.58 1.69 -14.54
N LEU A 147 -13.82 1.36 -13.28
CA LEU A 147 -13.11 2.04 -12.18
C LEU A 147 -11.63 1.64 -12.21
N ASP A 148 -11.01 1.97 -13.34
CA ASP A 148 -9.59 1.98 -13.50
C ASP A 148 -9.06 3.09 -12.62
N ASP A 149 -8.30 2.72 -11.58
CA ASP A 149 -7.35 3.53 -10.85
C ASP A 149 -7.75 4.98 -10.39
N GLN A 150 -8.97 5.41 -10.63
CA GLN A 150 -9.48 6.74 -10.23
C GLN A 150 -9.85 6.75 -8.75
N ILE A 151 -8.82 6.70 -7.95
CA ILE A 151 -8.93 7.38 -6.68
C ILE A 151 -8.88 8.85 -7.06
N GLU A 152 -9.89 9.59 -6.62
CA GLU A 152 -9.79 11.04 -6.57
C GLU A 152 -8.61 11.42 -5.67
N CYS A 153 -7.40 11.34 -6.21
CA CYS A 153 -6.33 12.20 -5.78
C CYS A 153 -6.69 13.57 -6.33
N ASN A 154 -6.85 14.55 -5.46
CA ASN A 154 -6.96 15.96 -5.84
C ASN A 154 -5.65 16.48 -6.49
N PHE A 155 -4.78 15.59 -6.94
CA PHE A 155 -3.49 15.89 -7.55
C PHE A 155 -3.55 15.53 -9.03
N GLU A 156 -3.30 16.51 -9.88
CA GLU A 156 -3.10 16.30 -11.30
C GLU A 156 -1.85 15.45 -11.55
N ILE A 157 -1.90 14.62 -12.59
CA ILE A 157 -0.72 13.87 -13.06
C ILE A 157 0.03 14.76 -14.06
N PRO A 158 1.23 15.27 -13.73
CA PRO A 158 2.01 16.06 -14.65
C PRO A 158 2.38 15.24 -15.90
N LYS A 159 2.37 15.86 -17.09
CA LYS A 159 2.80 15.19 -18.33
C LYS A 159 4.21 14.60 -18.18
N ASN A 160 5.13 15.39 -17.63
CA ASN A 160 6.49 14.97 -17.30
C ASN A 160 6.57 14.70 -15.78
N ASN A 161 6.64 13.45 -15.41
CA ASN A 161 6.64 13.03 -14.01
C ASN A 161 7.75 12.01 -13.73
N LEU A 162 8.11 11.89 -12.45
CA LEU A 162 9.22 11.04 -12.03
C LEU A 162 9.03 9.55 -12.32
N SER A 163 7.79 9.09 -12.58
CA SER A 163 7.58 7.68 -12.93
C SER A 163 8.22 7.28 -14.27
N LEU A 164 8.53 8.25 -15.13
CA LEU A 164 9.23 8.02 -16.41
C LEU A 164 10.71 7.65 -16.19
N LEU A 165 11.31 8.16 -15.11
CA LEU A 165 12.69 7.85 -14.73
C LEU A 165 12.80 6.54 -13.92
N PHE A 166 11.68 5.92 -13.58
CA PHE A 166 11.61 4.81 -12.65
C PHE A 166 12.09 3.50 -13.27
N ASN A 167 13.22 3.02 -12.80
CA ASN A 167 13.71 1.67 -13.03
C ASN A 167 13.50 0.85 -11.74
N GLY A 168 12.36 0.16 -11.67
CA GLY A 168 12.06 -0.72 -10.55
C GLY A 168 12.92 -1.97 -10.61
N ALA A 169 13.64 -2.27 -9.55
CA ALA A 169 14.31 -3.56 -9.43
C ALA A 169 13.29 -4.68 -9.56
N LYS A 170 13.43 -5.55 -10.54
CA LYS A 170 12.66 -6.78 -10.60
C LYS A 170 12.97 -7.56 -9.34
N LYS A 171 11.94 -8.01 -8.62
CA LYS A 171 12.10 -8.90 -7.47
C LYS A 171 12.87 -10.14 -7.91
N ASN A 172 14.16 -10.17 -7.66
CA ASN A 172 14.95 -11.38 -7.80
C ASN A 172 14.77 -12.25 -6.56
N LYS A 173 14.60 -13.54 -6.77
CA LYS A 173 14.56 -14.55 -5.68
C LYS A 173 15.88 -14.59 -4.85
N LEU A 174 16.94 -14.02 -5.37
CA LEU A 174 18.27 -13.92 -4.76
C LEU A 174 18.46 -12.66 -3.90
N ASN A 175 17.48 -12.31 -3.07
CA ASN A 175 17.64 -11.31 -2.01
C ASN A 175 18.56 -11.81 -0.86
N ASN A 176 19.62 -12.51 -1.18
CA ASN A 176 20.50 -13.05 -0.17
C ASN A 176 21.72 -12.13 0.01
N ARG A 177 21.47 -10.97 0.66
CA ARG A 177 22.55 -10.14 1.23
C ARG A 177 23.60 -11.03 1.91
N LYS A 178 23.16 -12.07 2.62
CA LYS A 178 24.02 -13.07 3.29
C LYS A 178 24.93 -13.85 2.34
N LEU A 179 24.55 -14.05 1.08
CA LEU A 179 25.38 -14.74 0.10
C LEU A 179 26.40 -13.81 -0.58
N ILE A 180 26.07 -12.54 -0.71
CA ILE A 180 26.88 -11.56 -1.42
C ILE A 180 27.87 -10.88 -0.48
N GLU A 181 27.45 -10.51 0.72
CA GLU A 181 28.26 -9.78 1.70
C GLU A 181 29.64 -10.42 1.98
N PRO A 182 29.77 -11.75 2.12
CA PRO A 182 31.07 -12.39 2.33
C PRO A 182 32.04 -12.30 1.14
N GLN A 183 31.53 -11.96 -0.06
CA GLN A 183 32.31 -11.85 -1.29
C GLN A 183 32.73 -10.41 -1.60
N LEU A 184 32.35 -9.46 -0.73
CA LEU A 184 32.65 -8.05 -0.92
C LEU A 184 33.94 -7.67 -0.22
N LYS A 185 34.63 -6.68 -0.80
CA LYS A 185 35.86 -6.09 -0.31
C LYS A 185 35.62 -4.64 0.14
N ASP A 186 36.57 -4.08 0.85
CA ASP A 186 36.55 -2.66 1.23
C ASP A 186 36.77 -1.70 0.05
N LYS A 187 37.40 -2.20 -1.02
CA LYS A 187 37.68 -1.46 -2.26
C LYS A 187 37.50 -2.37 -3.47
N GLY A 188 37.13 -1.81 -4.61
CA GLY A 188 36.95 -2.54 -5.86
C GLY A 188 36.32 -1.65 -6.95
N VAL A 189 36.22 -2.18 -8.15
CA VAL A 189 35.70 -1.47 -9.34
C VAL A 189 34.21 -1.17 -9.22
N TYR A 190 33.44 -2.13 -8.68
CA TYR A 190 31.99 -2.01 -8.58
C TYR A 190 31.57 -1.81 -7.13
N LYS A 191 30.98 -0.66 -6.85
CA LYS A 191 30.36 -0.35 -5.56
C LYS A 191 28.99 -1.02 -5.49
N VAL A 192 28.70 -1.75 -4.41
CA VAL A 192 27.45 -2.48 -4.20
C VAL A 192 26.57 -1.75 -3.20
N ILE A 193 25.37 -1.38 -3.64
CA ILE A 193 24.38 -0.62 -2.86
C ILE A 193 23.17 -1.51 -2.58
N ILE A 194 22.92 -1.82 -1.31
CA ILE A 194 21.72 -2.55 -0.87
C ILE A 194 21.08 -1.75 0.28
N THR A 195 19.76 -1.67 0.28
CA THR A 195 19.00 -0.94 1.31
C THR A 195 19.51 0.48 1.58
N ARG A 196 19.86 1.22 0.51
CA ARG A 196 20.39 2.61 0.58
C ARG A 196 21.74 2.72 1.32
N LYS A 197 22.51 1.68 1.34
CA LYS A 197 23.85 1.68 1.94
C LYS A 197 24.83 1.04 0.97
N VAL A 198 26.00 1.61 0.91
CA VAL A 198 27.14 0.92 0.31
C VAL A 198 27.50 -0.20 1.30
N ILE A 199 27.43 -1.44 0.83
CA ILE A 199 27.74 -2.63 1.65
C ILE A 199 29.13 -3.19 1.37
N GLY A 200 29.79 -2.71 0.32
CA GLY A 200 31.15 -3.09 -0.05
C GLY A 200 31.39 -2.89 -1.55
N TYR A 201 32.47 -3.45 -2.03
CA TYR A 201 32.94 -3.37 -3.41
C TYR A 201 33.28 -4.76 -3.94
N THR A 202 33.25 -4.95 -5.25
CA THR A 202 33.70 -6.19 -5.91
C THR A 202 34.36 -5.89 -7.23
N ASP A 203 35.28 -6.75 -7.63
CA ASP A 203 35.86 -6.80 -8.98
C ASP A 203 35.29 -7.99 -9.76
N ASP A 204 34.54 -8.88 -9.10
CA ASP A 204 34.00 -10.09 -9.68
C ASP A 204 32.71 -9.85 -10.43
N ILE A 205 32.75 -10.05 -11.74
CA ILE A 205 31.59 -9.91 -12.63
C ILE A 205 30.47 -10.93 -12.31
N ASN A 206 30.79 -12.07 -11.71
CA ASN A 206 29.79 -13.05 -11.34
C ASN A 206 28.94 -12.55 -10.16
N VAL A 207 29.56 -11.86 -9.19
CA VAL A 207 28.83 -11.16 -8.11
C VAL A 207 27.93 -10.09 -8.69
N VAL A 208 28.42 -9.33 -9.66
CA VAL A 208 27.66 -8.31 -10.39
C VAL A 208 26.42 -8.90 -11.06
N ASN A 209 26.58 -10.01 -11.77
CA ASN A 209 25.51 -10.67 -12.51
C ASN A 209 24.44 -11.30 -11.58
N GLN A 210 24.84 -11.76 -10.39
CA GLN A 210 23.91 -12.31 -9.39
C GLN A 210 22.91 -11.25 -8.89
N ILE A 211 23.28 -9.96 -8.91
CA ILE A 211 22.42 -8.89 -8.41
C ILE A 211 21.36 -8.45 -9.44
N ASN A 212 21.56 -8.75 -10.73
CA ASN A 212 20.64 -8.43 -11.83
C ASN A 212 20.08 -6.98 -11.78
N ASP A 213 20.98 -6.02 -11.75
CA ASP A 213 20.65 -4.61 -11.80
C ASP A 213 20.31 -4.17 -13.22
N THR A 214 19.03 -4.09 -13.55
CA THR A 214 18.55 -3.69 -14.88
C THR A 214 18.73 -2.19 -15.17
N SER A 215 19.13 -1.40 -14.20
CA SER A 215 19.34 0.05 -14.34
C SER A 215 20.81 0.44 -14.47
N ARG A 216 21.72 -0.54 -14.52
CA ARG A 216 23.14 -0.33 -14.68
C ARG A 216 23.45 0.36 -16.02
N GLY A 217 24.49 1.17 -16.06
CA GLY A 217 24.90 1.91 -17.26
C GLY A 217 24.41 3.36 -17.32
N SER A 218 23.58 3.80 -16.36
CA SER A 218 23.15 5.19 -16.23
C SER A 218 23.45 5.75 -14.84
N TRP A 219 23.55 7.06 -14.72
CA TRP A 219 23.49 7.73 -13.43
C TRP A 219 22.12 7.50 -12.79
N ARG A 220 22.08 7.30 -11.48
CA ARG A 220 20.83 6.97 -10.77
C ARG A 220 20.73 7.65 -9.42
N VAL A 221 19.52 8.09 -9.11
CA VAL A 221 19.16 8.43 -7.74
C VAL A 221 18.49 7.21 -7.13
N VAL A 222 19.11 6.65 -6.10
CA VAL A 222 18.70 5.40 -5.43
C VAL A 222 17.95 5.73 -4.16
N LEU A 223 16.72 5.26 -4.07
CA LEU A 223 15.80 5.44 -2.94
C LEU A 223 15.50 4.10 -2.29
N GLY A 224 15.14 4.09 -1.01
CA GLY A 224 14.65 2.90 -0.35
C GLY A 224 13.27 2.49 -0.82
N TYR A 225 13.08 1.20 -1.03
CA TYR A 225 11.77 0.63 -1.32
C TYR A 225 10.80 0.80 -0.14
N ASN A 226 11.28 0.58 1.08
CA ASN A 226 10.48 0.79 2.29
C ASN A 226 10.63 2.24 2.76
N GLY A 227 9.53 2.97 2.76
CA GLY A 227 9.45 4.27 3.41
C GLY A 227 9.26 4.09 4.91
N ASP A 228 9.94 4.89 5.71
CA ASP A 228 9.65 5.01 7.13
C ASP A 228 8.23 5.57 7.35
N SER A 229 7.74 5.50 8.57
CA SER A 229 6.38 5.92 8.97
C SER A 229 6.03 7.38 8.64
N ILE A 230 7.04 8.20 8.39
CA ILE A 230 6.89 9.54 7.83
C ILE A 230 7.33 9.44 6.37
N PRO A 231 6.66 10.10 5.41
CA PRO A 231 7.07 10.11 4.02
C PRO A 231 8.36 10.91 3.88
N LYS A 232 9.44 10.29 4.32
CA LYS A 232 10.78 10.73 4.03
C LYS A 232 11.25 9.90 2.86
N ILE A 233 11.67 10.56 1.80
CA ILE A 233 12.49 9.91 0.77
C ILE A 233 13.84 9.54 1.40
N GLY A 234 13.98 9.34 2.64
CA GLY A 234 15.18 8.89 3.31
C GLY A 234 16.47 9.49 2.71
N ARG A 235 17.60 8.87 2.98
CA ARG A 235 18.85 9.22 2.29
C ARG A 235 18.77 8.72 0.84
N ALA A 236 18.59 9.65 -0.11
CA ALA A 236 18.85 9.37 -1.51
C ALA A 236 20.37 9.20 -1.70
N ILE A 237 20.76 8.21 -2.47
CA ILE A 237 22.17 7.96 -2.82
C ILE A 237 22.30 8.14 -4.34
N ILE A 238 23.33 8.88 -4.77
CA ILE A 238 23.68 8.94 -6.18
C ILE A 238 24.57 7.74 -6.48
N ALA A 239 24.15 6.93 -7.45
CA ALA A 239 24.91 5.79 -7.95
C ALA A 239 25.49 6.12 -9.32
N HIS A 240 26.80 5.85 -9.47
CA HIS A 240 27.52 5.94 -10.72
C HIS A 240 27.01 4.86 -11.71
N PRO A 241 27.14 5.05 -13.06
CA PRO A 241 26.76 4.03 -14.04
C PRO A 241 27.34 2.64 -13.79
N ASN A 242 28.52 2.54 -13.22
CA ASN A 242 29.19 1.28 -12.89
C ASN A 242 28.75 0.68 -11.53
N ASP A 243 28.11 1.44 -10.66
CA ASP A 243 27.66 0.94 -9.37
C ASP A 243 26.57 -0.12 -9.55
N ILE A 244 26.42 -0.99 -8.58
CA ILE A 244 25.43 -2.06 -8.58
C ILE A 244 24.37 -1.77 -7.53
N VAL A 245 23.14 -1.71 -7.94
CA VAL A 245 21.98 -1.39 -7.06
C VAL A 245 21.14 -2.66 -6.87
N GLY A 246 21.09 -3.13 -5.66
CA GLY A 246 20.31 -4.32 -5.31
C GLY A 246 18.80 -4.08 -5.28
N PRO A 247 18.01 -5.14 -5.28
CA PRO A 247 16.56 -5.14 -5.54
C PRO A 247 15.69 -4.51 -4.43
N SER A 248 16.24 -4.20 -3.28
CA SER A 248 15.50 -3.51 -2.18
C SER A 248 15.49 -1.99 -2.33
N ASN A 249 15.91 -1.49 -3.48
CA ASN A 249 15.97 -0.07 -3.80
C ASN A 249 15.08 0.26 -4.99
N ILE A 250 14.75 1.53 -5.11
CA ILE A 250 14.15 2.16 -6.28
C ILE A 250 15.24 2.98 -6.94
N SER A 251 15.41 2.86 -8.24
CA SER A 251 16.34 3.66 -9.02
C SER A 251 15.57 4.58 -9.96
N LEU A 252 15.91 5.87 -9.93
CA LEU A 252 15.49 6.87 -10.90
C LEU A 252 16.70 7.15 -11.80
N SER A 253 16.63 6.75 -13.08
CA SER A 253 17.72 6.94 -14.03
C SER A 253 17.74 8.35 -14.59
N VAL A 254 18.91 8.93 -14.67
CA VAL A 254 19.16 10.30 -15.19
C VAL A 254 20.35 10.32 -16.12
N SER A 255 20.50 11.41 -16.89
CA SER A 255 21.52 11.53 -17.94
C SER A 255 22.92 11.84 -17.40
N SER A 256 23.03 12.55 -16.27
CA SER A 256 24.32 12.99 -15.72
C SER A 256 24.33 13.04 -14.21
N GLN A 257 25.50 13.26 -13.63
CA GLN A 257 25.65 13.46 -12.20
C GLN A 257 24.97 14.76 -11.74
N GLU A 258 25.03 15.81 -12.54
CA GLU A 258 24.37 17.09 -12.29
C GLU A 258 22.87 16.90 -12.21
N ALA A 259 22.27 16.16 -13.16
CA ALA A 259 20.86 15.80 -13.13
C ALA A 259 20.50 14.98 -11.88
N ALA A 260 21.38 14.09 -11.45
CA ALA A 260 21.17 13.35 -10.21
C ALA A 260 21.17 14.25 -8.97
N ASN A 261 22.06 15.25 -8.89
CA ASN A 261 22.10 16.22 -7.82
C ASN A 261 20.80 17.06 -7.77
N ILE A 262 20.38 17.61 -8.92
CA ILE A 262 19.12 18.38 -9.02
C ILE A 262 17.94 17.53 -8.55
N LEU A 263 17.88 16.28 -8.97
CA LEU A 263 16.80 15.38 -8.57
C LEU A 263 16.82 15.06 -7.07
N VAL A 264 17.99 14.86 -6.47
CA VAL A 264 18.14 14.63 -5.03
C VAL A 264 17.65 15.83 -4.23
N ASP A 265 17.99 17.03 -4.65
CA ASP A 265 17.59 18.27 -3.95
C ASP A 265 16.08 18.50 -4.09
N TYR A 266 15.53 18.29 -5.29
CA TYR A 266 14.08 18.36 -5.49
C TYR A 266 13.33 17.35 -4.62
N LEU A 267 13.79 16.11 -4.55
CA LEU A 267 13.18 15.06 -3.72
C LEU A 267 13.17 15.39 -2.21
N LYS A 268 14.01 16.29 -1.76
CA LYS A 268 14.04 16.82 -0.38
C LYS A 268 13.20 18.07 -0.20
N SER A 269 12.75 18.70 -1.28
CA SER A 269 11.97 19.94 -1.22
C SER A 269 10.64 19.73 -0.49
N GLU A 270 10.14 20.81 0.11
CA GLU A 270 8.84 20.78 0.80
C GLU A 270 7.70 20.47 -0.17
N GLU A 271 7.77 20.97 -1.40
CA GLU A 271 6.82 20.71 -2.46
C GLU A 271 6.74 19.22 -2.78
N CYS A 272 7.87 18.59 -3.08
CA CYS A 272 7.92 17.16 -3.38
C CYS A 272 7.46 16.32 -2.19
N LEU A 273 7.83 16.70 -0.96
CA LEU A 273 7.41 16.02 0.25
C LEU A 273 5.88 16.12 0.45
N LYS A 274 5.26 17.26 0.20
CA LYS A 274 3.80 17.41 0.23
C LYS A 274 3.11 16.48 -0.75
N LEU A 275 3.60 16.41 -1.99
CA LEU A 275 3.08 15.51 -3.02
C LEU A 275 3.24 14.03 -2.62
N LEU A 276 4.41 13.67 -2.11
CA LEU A 276 4.67 12.30 -1.62
C LEU A 276 3.76 11.91 -0.46
N VAL A 277 3.50 12.83 0.47
CA VAL A 277 2.54 12.61 1.57
C VAL A 277 1.14 12.42 1.01
N GLY A 278 0.68 13.35 0.18
CA GLY A 278 -0.66 13.36 -0.37
C GLY A 278 -0.97 12.16 -1.26
N THR A 279 0.01 11.68 -2.02
CA THR A 279 -0.17 10.59 -3.00
C THR A 279 0.23 9.21 -2.48
N ARG A 280 0.73 9.11 -1.25
CA ARG A 280 1.19 7.85 -0.68
C ARG A 280 0.04 6.90 -0.37
N ARG A 281 0.05 5.73 -1.00
CA ARG A 281 -0.98 4.68 -0.87
C ARG A 281 -0.53 3.46 -0.08
N ALA A 282 0.77 3.32 0.16
CA ALA A 282 1.35 2.19 0.84
C ALA A 282 2.57 2.62 1.67
N ILE A 283 3.04 1.73 2.54
CA ILE A 283 4.30 1.93 3.30
C ILE A 283 5.49 2.00 2.34
N THR A 284 5.38 1.36 1.18
CA THR A 284 6.45 1.27 0.20
C THR A 284 6.32 2.33 -0.87
N ASN A 285 7.44 2.96 -1.24
CA ASN A 285 7.51 3.81 -2.41
C ASN A 285 7.25 2.97 -3.68
N SER A 286 6.48 3.50 -4.61
CA SER A 286 6.11 2.78 -5.82
C SER A 286 6.13 3.69 -7.05
N LYS A 287 6.29 3.08 -8.24
CA LYS A 287 6.20 3.80 -9.52
C LYS A 287 4.91 4.61 -9.64
N ARG A 288 3.80 4.08 -9.11
CA ARG A 288 2.49 4.72 -9.13
C ARG A 288 2.48 6.05 -8.37
N GLN A 289 3.15 6.11 -7.22
CA GLN A 289 3.26 7.33 -6.43
C GLN A 289 4.03 8.43 -7.19
N PHE A 290 5.10 8.05 -7.89
CA PHE A 290 5.94 8.98 -8.64
C PHE A 290 5.27 9.54 -9.91
N LYS A 291 4.11 9.03 -10.34
CA LYS A 291 3.31 9.63 -11.41
C LYS A 291 2.79 11.03 -11.06
N TYR A 292 2.60 11.32 -9.78
CA TYR A 292 2.07 12.59 -9.30
C TYR A 292 3.16 13.62 -9.01
N ILE A 293 4.42 13.25 -9.14
CA ILE A 293 5.54 14.11 -8.81
C ILE A 293 6.15 14.64 -10.10
N PRO A 294 6.17 15.97 -10.33
CA PRO A 294 6.80 16.55 -11.49
C PRO A 294 8.25 16.11 -11.63
N ASN A 295 8.72 16.01 -12.86
CA ASN A 295 10.13 15.79 -13.16
C ASN A 295 10.86 17.15 -13.20
N PRO A 296 11.77 17.45 -12.26
CA PRO A 296 12.44 18.74 -12.22
C PRO A 296 13.52 18.92 -13.30
N LEU A 297 13.75 17.90 -14.12
CA LEU A 297 14.79 17.89 -15.15
C LEU A 297 14.26 18.30 -16.54
N VAL A 298 12.96 18.64 -16.65
CA VAL A 298 12.30 18.97 -17.92
C VAL A 298 11.59 20.30 -17.81
#